data_4c34457aa9a5053123fda6a0d86519db
#
_entry.id   4c34457aa9a5053123fda6a0d86519db
#
_cell.length_a   1.000
_cell.length_b   1.000
_cell.length_c   1.000
_cell.angle_alpha   90.00
_cell.angle_beta   90.00
_cell.angle_gamma   90.00
#
_symmetry.space_group_name_H-M   'P 1'
#
loop_
_entity.id
_entity.type
_entity.pdbx_description
1 polymer ?
#
loop_
_entity_poly.entity_id
_entity_poly.type
_entity_poly.pdbx_seq_one_letter_code
_entity_poly.pdbx_strand_id
1 'polypeptide(L)'
;MNRYIVILYLALLPCFGRLQAQVLWEISGNNTRAKSYLLATNRLVGYTFLDSIPNVFKCYGRCNKVITEFAIQDHEAIATLRKAAILPDSVKLSNFYTVEEYRAINDALQLSLGMGLDQLCRMKPSYLTELYRTELMRRWLQYDEKQSMETFFEQVAQESGKPVYGLDNLGETMYILFDREPFHFQCEELKKIIDSPENEVRQERILTEMYRWGRLSDMTYTILSPDNHSTLSFSDYQVYCQRNNVWVKRLQSYLKDGRAFITLNAIYLGGDKGLISALRQSGYRVRSVNKRNNHLTK
;
A
#
# COMPACT_ATOMS: atom_id res chain seq x y z
N MET A 1 40.35 -43.90 22.57
CA MET A 1 39.14 -43.98 21.71
C MET A 1 38.22 -42.83 22.09
N ASN A 2 37.76 -41.99 21.18
CA ASN A 2 36.87 -40.83 21.30
C ASN A 2 37.52 -39.42 21.41
N ARG A 3 38.33 -39.06 20.41
CA ARG A 3 38.69 -37.64 20.18
C ARG A 3 38.25 -37.09 18.82
N TYR A 4 37.47 -37.83 18.02
CA TYR A 4 37.11 -37.47 16.64
C TYR A 4 35.63 -37.16 16.42
N ILE A 5 34.78 -37.12 17.48
CA ILE A 5 33.34 -36.95 17.35
C ILE A 5 32.93 -35.45 17.55
N VAL A 6 33.80 -34.59 18.09
CA VAL A 6 33.44 -33.20 18.42
C VAL A 6 33.63 -32.23 17.25
N ILE A 7 34.32 -32.59 16.19
CA ILE A 7 34.66 -31.68 15.08
C ILE A 7 33.57 -31.65 13.96
N LEU A 8 32.65 -32.59 13.93
CA LEU A 8 31.65 -32.70 12.86
C LEU A 8 30.36 -31.93 13.10
N TYR A 9 30.15 -31.32 14.28
CA TYR A 9 28.93 -30.57 14.62
C TYR A 9 29.04 -29.04 14.39
N LEU A 10 30.21 -28.52 14.05
CA LEU A 10 30.43 -27.09 13.82
C LEU A 10 30.32 -26.67 12.34
N ALA A 11 30.09 -27.61 11.42
CA ALA A 11 30.01 -27.34 9.98
C ALA A 11 28.57 -27.17 9.43
N LEU A 12 27.54 -27.27 10.26
CA LEU A 12 26.13 -27.04 9.91
C LEU A 12 25.55 -25.81 10.61
N LEU A 13 26.31 -24.74 10.70
CA LEU A 13 25.68 -23.41 10.82
C LEU A 13 25.04 -23.15 9.45
N PRO A 14 23.70 -23.21 9.35
CA PRO A 14 23.06 -22.73 8.15
C PRO A 14 23.53 -21.29 7.97
N CYS A 15 24.16 -21.01 6.84
CA CYS A 15 24.25 -19.64 6.34
C CYS A 15 22.81 -19.10 6.28
N PHE A 16 22.32 -18.56 7.39
CA PHE A 16 21.23 -17.61 7.38
C PHE A 16 21.74 -16.39 6.62
N GLY A 17 21.90 -16.56 5.32
CA GLY A 17 21.93 -15.43 4.42
C GLY A 17 20.70 -14.62 4.81
N ARG A 18 20.89 -13.41 5.33
CA ARG A 18 19.81 -12.48 5.62
C ARG A 18 18.88 -12.54 4.41
N LEU A 19 17.72 -13.16 4.57
CA LEU A 19 16.64 -13.09 3.57
C LEU A 19 16.34 -11.59 3.44
N GLN A 20 16.90 -11.02 2.38
CA GLN A 20 16.74 -9.60 2.13
C GLN A 20 15.37 -9.44 1.48
N ALA A 21 14.53 -8.60 2.06
CA ALA A 21 13.19 -8.34 1.56
C ALA A 21 13.21 -8.08 0.05
N GLN A 22 12.50 -8.90 -0.72
CA GLN A 22 12.31 -8.69 -2.16
C GLN A 22 11.20 -7.66 -2.37
N VAL A 23 11.56 -6.37 -2.28
CA VAL A 23 10.61 -5.26 -2.43
C VAL A 23 10.98 -4.30 -3.57
N LEU A 24 12.10 -4.54 -4.28
CA LEU A 24 12.56 -3.73 -5.41
C LEU A 24 12.82 -4.61 -6.63
N TRP A 25 12.26 -4.23 -7.78
CA TRP A 25 12.41 -4.94 -9.06
C TRP A 25 12.89 -4.01 -10.18
N GLU A 26 13.66 -4.59 -11.10
CA GLU A 26 14.02 -4.02 -12.39
C GLU A 26 13.02 -4.51 -13.44
N ILE A 27 12.49 -3.59 -14.24
CA ILE A 27 11.61 -3.85 -15.38
C ILE A 27 12.38 -3.53 -16.66
N SER A 28 12.38 -4.49 -17.61
CA SER A 28 13.07 -4.37 -18.90
C SER A 28 12.42 -5.27 -19.96
N GLY A 29 12.90 -5.24 -21.18
CA GLY A 29 12.33 -6.04 -22.29
C GLY A 29 11.10 -5.38 -22.91
N ASN A 30 10.35 -6.12 -23.71
CA ASN A 30 9.17 -5.62 -24.42
C ASN A 30 9.39 -4.28 -25.14
N ASN A 31 10.52 -4.16 -25.87
CA ASN A 31 10.94 -2.97 -26.61
C ASN A 31 11.13 -1.70 -25.76
N THR A 32 11.34 -1.83 -24.45
CA THR A 32 11.71 -0.68 -23.62
C THR A 32 13.09 -0.16 -23.98
N ARG A 33 13.23 1.18 -24.10
CA ARG A 33 14.52 1.82 -24.42
C ARG A 33 15.52 1.80 -23.28
N ALA A 34 15.02 1.80 -22.05
CA ALA A 34 15.83 1.78 -20.84
C ALA A 34 15.12 1.02 -19.72
N LYS A 35 15.88 0.69 -18.67
CA LYS A 35 15.34 0.03 -17.47
C LYS A 35 14.51 0.99 -16.65
N SER A 36 13.43 0.47 -16.07
CA SER A 36 12.63 1.09 -15.04
C SER A 36 12.68 0.26 -13.76
N TYR A 37 12.26 0.83 -12.64
CA TYR A 37 12.31 0.14 -11.35
C TYR A 37 10.97 0.26 -10.66
N LEU A 38 10.57 -0.82 -10.01
CA LEU A 38 9.32 -0.93 -9.24
C LEU A 38 9.67 -1.22 -7.79
N LEU A 39 9.29 -0.33 -6.90
CA LEU A 39 9.41 -0.46 -5.46
C LEU A 39 8.03 -0.78 -4.86
N ALA A 40 7.93 -1.89 -4.14
CA ALA A 40 6.82 -2.10 -3.23
C ALA A 40 6.94 -1.15 -2.05
N THR A 41 5.87 -0.48 -1.69
CA THR A 41 5.79 0.38 -0.52
C THR A 41 4.80 -0.14 0.51
N ASN A 42 4.91 0.33 1.74
CA ASN A 42 3.94 0.09 2.78
C ASN A 42 3.82 1.37 3.62
N ARG A 43 2.59 1.88 3.79
CA ARG A 43 2.34 3.16 4.47
C ARG A 43 2.82 3.18 5.92
N LEU A 44 2.76 2.04 6.61
CA LEU A 44 3.15 1.92 8.02
C LEU A 44 4.66 1.71 8.23
N VAL A 45 5.45 1.69 7.16
CA VAL A 45 6.90 1.56 7.23
C VAL A 45 7.53 2.91 6.94
N GLY A 46 8.37 3.37 7.87
CA GLY A 46 9.10 4.63 7.73
C GLY A 46 10.14 4.59 6.62
N TYR A 47 10.44 5.76 6.03
CA TYR A 47 11.41 5.89 4.94
C TYR A 47 12.83 5.42 5.33
N THR A 48 13.18 5.39 6.62
CA THR A 48 14.47 4.84 7.08
C THR A 48 14.66 3.37 6.71
N PHE A 49 13.56 2.64 6.49
CA PHE A 49 13.64 1.26 5.99
C PHE A 49 14.26 1.17 4.59
N LEU A 50 14.21 2.24 3.79
CA LEU A 50 14.83 2.31 2.46
C LEU A 50 16.33 2.02 2.50
N ASP A 51 17.03 2.37 3.59
CA ASP A 51 18.46 2.08 3.76
C ASP A 51 18.76 0.57 3.79
N SER A 52 17.77 -0.23 4.17
CA SER A 52 17.86 -1.70 4.15
C SER A 52 17.63 -2.33 2.77
N ILE A 53 17.08 -1.55 1.81
CA ILE A 53 16.77 -2.02 0.46
C ILE A 53 17.97 -1.76 -0.46
N PRO A 54 18.64 -2.81 -0.97
CA PRO A 54 19.83 -2.63 -1.77
C PRO A 54 19.59 -1.83 -3.03
N ASN A 55 20.49 -0.88 -3.29
CA ASN A 55 20.51 -0.08 -4.51
C ASN A 55 19.25 0.78 -4.76
N VAL A 56 18.33 0.96 -3.80
CA VAL A 56 17.09 1.72 -4.02
C VAL A 56 17.37 3.12 -4.51
N PHE A 57 18.25 3.87 -3.84
CA PHE A 57 18.62 5.24 -4.24
C PHE A 57 19.40 5.29 -5.56
N LYS A 58 20.24 4.27 -5.83
CA LYS A 58 20.94 4.15 -7.12
C LYS A 58 19.95 3.90 -8.27
N CYS A 59 18.93 3.08 -8.04
CA CYS A 59 17.86 2.83 -9.01
C CYS A 59 17.03 4.10 -9.23
N TYR A 60 16.64 4.80 -8.17
CA TYR A 60 15.96 6.08 -8.26
C TYR A 60 16.77 7.14 -9.04
N GLY A 61 18.08 7.26 -8.75
CA GLY A 61 18.96 8.20 -9.43
C GLY A 61 19.08 7.97 -10.94
N ARG A 62 18.80 6.77 -11.45
CA ARG A 62 18.79 6.43 -12.88
C ARG A 62 17.48 6.78 -13.57
N CYS A 63 16.46 7.13 -12.81
CA CYS A 63 15.12 7.45 -13.30
C CYS A 63 14.94 8.97 -13.45
N ASN A 64 14.13 9.36 -14.42
CA ASN A 64 13.83 10.76 -14.71
C ASN A 64 12.36 11.13 -14.43
N LYS A 65 11.58 10.21 -13.93
CA LYS A 65 10.18 10.38 -13.53
C LYS A 65 9.83 9.41 -12.40
N VAL A 66 8.85 9.79 -11.59
CA VAL A 66 8.23 8.94 -10.57
C VAL A 66 6.81 8.62 -11.00
N ILE A 67 6.38 7.38 -10.74
CA ILE A 67 5.02 6.93 -10.99
C ILE A 67 4.49 6.34 -9.69
N THR A 68 3.36 6.81 -9.24
CA THR A 68 2.68 6.39 -8.02
C THR A 68 1.24 5.96 -8.31
N GLU A 69 0.51 5.49 -7.31
CA GLU A 69 -0.89 5.12 -7.48
C GLU A 69 -1.72 6.32 -7.88
N PHE A 70 -1.61 7.39 -7.11
CA PHE A 70 -2.32 8.63 -7.34
C PHE A 70 -1.43 9.83 -7.01
N ALA A 71 -1.22 10.71 -7.96
CA ALA A 71 -0.44 11.94 -7.77
C ALA A 71 -1.38 13.12 -7.52
N ILE A 72 -1.44 13.59 -6.27
CA ILE A 72 -2.17 14.81 -5.92
C ILE A 72 -1.19 15.97 -6.04
N GLN A 73 -1.27 16.71 -7.13
CA GLN A 73 -0.35 17.83 -7.37
C GLN A 73 -1.05 19.21 -7.32
N ASP A 74 -2.38 19.25 -7.33
CA ASP A 74 -3.10 20.50 -7.32
C ASP A 74 -4.13 20.63 -6.18
N HIS A 75 -4.37 21.85 -5.76
CA HIS A 75 -5.32 22.18 -4.71
C HIS A 75 -6.77 21.88 -5.12
N GLU A 76 -7.09 21.89 -6.41
CA GLU A 76 -8.43 21.63 -6.92
C GLU A 76 -8.77 20.13 -6.78
N ALA A 77 -7.82 19.23 -7.07
CA ALA A 77 -7.99 17.80 -6.84
C ALA A 77 -8.22 17.50 -5.36
N ILE A 78 -7.45 18.14 -4.45
CA ILE A 78 -7.65 17.99 -3.00
C ILE A 78 -9.03 18.50 -2.58
N ALA A 79 -9.47 19.66 -3.07
CA ALA A 79 -10.79 20.19 -2.76
C ALA A 79 -11.91 19.28 -3.26
N THR A 80 -11.73 18.67 -4.43
CA THR A 80 -12.68 17.73 -5.03
C THR A 80 -12.77 16.45 -4.19
N LEU A 81 -11.64 15.89 -3.75
CA LEU A 81 -11.61 14.72 -2.84
C LEU A 81 -12.32 15.03 -1.52
N ARG A 82 -12.09 16.21 -0.93
CA ARG A 82 -12.77 16.63 0.30
C ARG A 82 -14.29 16.71 0.12
N LYS A 83 -14.77 17.24 -1.02
CA LYS A 83 -16.20 17.27 -1.33
C LYS A 83 -16.77 15.86 -1.52
N ALA A 84 -16.02 14.96 -2.15
CA ALA A 84 -16.45 13.58 -2.35
C ALA A 84 -16.60 12.77 -1.04
N ALA A 85 -15.92 13.19 0.03
CA ALA A 85 -16.04 12.60 1.36
C ALA A 85 -17.30 13.04 2.12
N ILE A 86 -18.08 13.99 1.57
CA ILE A 86 -19.26 14.55 2.23
C ILE A 86 -20.52 13.79 1.77
N LEU A 87 -21.41 13.51 2.71
CA LEU A 87 -22.73 12.91 2.45
C LEU A 87 -23.69 13.90 1.79
N PRO A 88 -24.58 13.41 0.91
CA PRO A 88 -25.73 14.18 0.46
C PRO A 88 -26.58 14.65 1.64
N ASP A 89 -27.24 15.83 1.50
CA ASP A 89 -28.09 16.41 2.56
C ASP A 89 -29.26 15.51 2.99
N SER A 90 -29.72 14.65 2.09
CA SER A 90 -30.79 13.70 2.33
C SER A 90 -30.39 12.50 3.19
N VAL A 91 -29.10 12.26 3.41
CA VAL A 91 -28.58 11.10 4.14
C VAL A 91 -28.20 11.50 5.56
N LYS A 92 -28.74 10.78 6.55
CA LYS A 92 -28.41 10.93 7.97
C LYS A 92 -27.83 9.64 8.51
N LEU A 93 -26.64 9.69 9.07
CA LEU A 93 -25.98 8.52 9.66
C LEU A 93 -26.81 7.88 10.79
N SER A 94 -27.57 8.68 11.54
CA SER A 94 -28.44 8.18 12.60
C SER A 94 -29.53 7.20 12.12
N ASN A 95 -29.80 7.14 10.80
CA ASN A 95 -30.78 6.20 10.25
C ASN A 95 -30.20 4.79 10.04
N PHE A 96 -28.89 4.62 10.18
CA PHE A 96 -28.17 3.38 9.90
C PHE A 96 -27.62 2.70 11.15
N TYR A 97 -27.82 3.31 12.31
CA TYR A 97 -27.38 2.79 13.61
C TYR A 97 -28.52 2.83 14.61
N THR A 98 -28.52 1.90 15.55
CA THR A 98 -29.35 2.05 16.75
C THR A 98 -28.83 3.21 17.61
N VAL A 99 -29.60 3.64 18.58
CA VAL A 99 -29.19 4.71 19.51
C VAL A 99 -27.93 4.34 20.27
N GLU A 100 -27.81 3.08 20.67
CA GLU A 100 -26.68 2.52 21.39
C GLU A 100 -25.42 2.48 20.48
N GLU A 101 -25.56 2.00 19.24
CA GLU A 101 -24.47 1.96 18.27
C GLU A 101 -23.99 3.36 17.90
N TYR A 102 -24.93 4.29 17.64
CA TYR A 102 -24.57 5.67 17.34
C TYR A 102 -23.77 6.31 18.48
N ARG A 103 -24.21 6.09 19.74
CA ARG A 103 -23.49 6.58 20.92
C ARG A 103 -22.11 5.96 21.05
N ALA A 104 -21.97 4.65 20.90
CA ALA A 104 -20.69 3.95 20.96
C ALA A 104 -19.71 4.47 19.90
N ILE A 105 -20.18 4.67 18.65
CA ILE A 105 -19.38 5.24 17.56
C ILE A 105 -18.99 6.69 17.89
N ASN A 106 -19.93 7.51 18.35
CA ASN A 106 -19.68 8.90 18.72
C ASN A 106 -18.58 8.99 19.79
N ASP A 107 -18.70 8.20 20.86
CA ASP A 107 -17.74 8.20 21.96
C ASP A 107 -16.34 7.72 21.54
N ALA A 108 -16.28 6.70 20.70
CA ALA A 108 -15.02 6.18 20.17
C ALA A 108 -14.31 7.22 19.26
N LEU A 109 -15.05 7.90 18.39
CA LEU A 109 -14.52 8.97 17.54
C LEU A 109 -14.11 10.18 18.38
N GLN A 110 -14.94 10.58 19.36
CA GLN A 110 -14.61 11.68 20.27
C GLN A 110 -13.32 11.40 21.04
N LEU A 111 -13.15 10.18 21.56
CA LEU A 111 -11.93 9.77 22.29
C LEU A 111 -10.71 9.73 21.37
N SER A 112 -10.88 9.30 20.13
CA SER A 112 -9.77 9.07 19.21
C SER A 112 -9.40 10.29 18.40
N LEU A 113 -10.37 11.03 17.89
CA LEU A 113 -10.16 12.14 16.96
C LEU A 113 -10.41 13.51 17.61
N GLY A 114 -10.92 13.56 18.85
CA GLY A 114 -11.35 14.80 19.50
C GLY A 114 -12.67 15.35 18.94
N MET A 115 -13.33 14.65 18.02
CA MET A 115 -14.60 15.01 17.40
C MET A 115 -15.49 13.77 17.32
N GLY A 116 -16.71 13.87 17.86
CA GLY A 116 -17.67 12.79 17.81
C GLY A 116 -18.50 12.77 16.52
N LEU A 117 -19.33 11.75 16.39
CA LEU A 117 -20.21 11.56 15.23
C LEU A 117 -21.21 12.71 15.05
N ASP A 118 -21.59 13.39 16.12
CA ASP A 118 -22.44 14.57 16.05
C ASP A 118 -21.82 15.73 15.25
N GLN A 119 -20.51 15.87 15.32
CA GLN A 119 -19.73 16.86 14.55
C GLN A 119 -19.36 16.35 13.15
N LEU A 120 -19.18 15.04 13.01
CA LEU A 120 -18.74 14.36 11.78
C LEU A 120 -19.88 13.75 10.97
N CYS A 121 -21.15 13.98 11.37
CA CYS A 121 -22.34 13.33 10.78
C CYS A 121 -22.54 13.56 9.28
N ARG A 122 -21.83 14.54 8.70
CA ARG A 122 -21.83 14.84 7.27
C ARG A 122 -20.75 14.09 6.47
N MET A 123 -19.88 13.37 7.13
CA MET A 123 -18.80 12.63 6.47
C MET A 123 -19.28 11.21 6.09
N LYS A 124 -18.80 10.71 4.96
CA LYS A 124 -19.03 9.31 4.56
C LYS A 124 -18.40 8.36 5.58
N PRO A 125 -19.06 7.24 5.92
CA PRO A 125 -18.50 6.27 6.86
C PRO A 125 -17.14 5.72 6.43
N SER A 126 -16.92 5.50 5.14
CA SER A 126 -15.60 5.08 4.60
C SER A 126 -14.48 6.07 4.97
N TYR A 127 -14.75 7.38 4.91
CA TYR A 127 -13.81 8.41 5.33
C TYR A 127 -13.56 8.38 6.85
N LEU A 128 -14.60 8.21 7.64
CA LEU A 128 -14.50 8.10 9.11
C LEU A 128 -13.71 6.85 9.51
N THR A 129 -13.92 5.74 8.81
CA THR A 129 -13.17 4.48 9.00
C THR A 129 -11.68 4.71 8.78
N GLU A 130 -11.30 5.39 7.69
CA GLU A 130 -9.89 5.68 7.41
C GLU A 130 -9.26 6.66 8.42
N LEU A 131 -10.00 7.68 8.87
CA LEU A 131 -9.53 8.57 9.94
C LEU A 131 -9.28 7.81 11.24
N TYR A 132 -10.25 6.99 11.64
CA TYR A 132 -10.14 6.19 12.87
C TYR A 132 -9.01 5.16 12.76
N ARG A 133 -8.90 4.44 11.64
CA ARG A 133 -7.81 3.51 11.34
C ARG A 133 -6.44 4.18 11.43
N THR A 134 -6.28 5.33 10.82
CA THR A 134 -5.03 6.09 10.86
C THR A 134 -4.64 6.45 12.29
N GLU A 135 -5.62 6.86 13.12
CA GLU A 135 -5.38 7.17 14.51
C GLU A 135 -5.00 5.94 15.34
N LEU A 136 -5.64 4.78 15.08
CA LEU A 136 -5.23 3.52 15.70
C LEU A 136 -3.77 3.18 15.35
N MET A 137 -3.38 3.30 14.08
CA MET A 137 -2.01 3.02 13.64
C MET A 137 -1.02 3.98 14.31
N ARG A 138 -1.36 5.25 14.42
CA ARG A 138 -0.54 6.24 15.10
C ARG A 138 -0.30 5.90 16.57
N ARG A 139 -1.35 5.52 17.29
CA ARG A 139 -1.28 5.21 18.72
C ARG A 139 -0.59 3.87 19.01
N TRP A 140 -0.92 2.84 18.25
CA TRP A 140 -0.53 1.46 18.56
C TRP A 140 0.70 0.97 17.80
N LEU A 141 0.99 1.55 16.63
CA LEU A 141 2.12 1.18 15.78
C LEU A 141 3.13 2.32 15.59
N GLN A 142 2.94 3.44 16.30
CA GLN A 142 3.80 4.63 16.21
C GLN A 142 3.93 5.14 14.75
N TYR A 143 2.83 5.03 13.99
CA TYR A 143 2.79 5.51 12.63
C TYR A 143 2.91 7.03 12.58
N ASP A 144 3.79 7.52 11.71
CA ASP A 144 3.93 8.94 11.38
C ASP A 144 3.85 9.08 9.84
N GLU A 145 2.80 9.71 9.36
CA GLU A 145 2.56 9.92 7.93
C GLU A 145 3.71 10.67 7.25
N LYS A 146 4.33 11.61 7.95
CA LYS A 146 5.48 12.40 7.45
C LYS A 146 6.73 11.55 7.26
N GLN A 147 6.80 10.41 7.93
CA GLN A 147 7.91 9.47 7.82
C GLN A 147 7.57 8.27 6.94
N SER A 148 6.40 8.21 6.33
CA SER A 148 6.00 7.11 5.47
C SER A 148 6.89 7.00 4.23
N MET A 149 7.29 5.77 3.91
CA MET A 149 8.05 5.51 2.68
C MET A 149 7.21 5.66 1.40
N GLU A 150 5.89 5.65 1.49
CA GLU A 150 5.00 5.81 0.33
C GLU A 150 5.15 7.18 -0.31
N THR A 151 5.20 8.24 0.51
CA THR A 151 5.28 9.62 0.04
C THR A 151 6.71 10.12 -0.18
N PHE A 152 7.70 9.38 0.33
CA PHE A 152 9.11 9.80 0.30
C PHE A 152 9.62 10.14 -1.11
N PHE A 153 9.43 9.24 -2.07
CA PHE A 153 9.94 9.45 -3.44
C PHE A 153 9.17 10.51 -4.22
N GLU A 154 7.90 10.75 -3.89
CA GLU A 154 7.12 11.86 -4.45
C GLU A 154 7.69 13.20 -3.97
N GLN A 155 7.97 13.33 -2.67
CA GLN A 155 8.56 14.54 -2.10
C GLN A 155 9.94 14.81 -2.68
N VAL A 156 10.82 13.80 -2.70
CA VAL A 156 12.16 13.93 -3.30
C VAL A 156 12.10 14.25 -4.80
N ALA A 157 11.11 13.73 -5.51
CA ALA A 157 10.90 14.04 -6.92
C ALA A 157 10.49 15.50 -7.12
N GLN A 158 9.57 16.01 -6.32
CA GLN A 158 9.13 17.41 -6.35
C GLN A 158 10.31 18.35 -6.05
N GLU A 159 11.10 18.07 -5.01
CA GLU A 159 12.29 18.84 -4.64
C GLU A 159 13.36 18.85 -5.74
N SER A 160 13.53 17.73 -6.46
CA SER A 160 14.51 17.58 -7.54
C SER A 160 13.97 17.92 -8.93
N GLY A 161 12.74 18.40 -9.05
CA GLY A 161 12.11 18.78 -10.32
C GLY A 161 11.80 17.59 -11.25
N LYS A 162 11.75 16.35 -10.72
CA LYS A 162 11.32 15.20 -11.51
C LYS A 162 9.79 15.15 -11.57
N PRO A 163 9.20 14.92 -12.75
CA PRO A 163 7.76 14.80 -12.87
C PRO A 163 7.23 13.56 -12.13
N VAL A 164 6.08 13.73 -11.47
CA VAL A 164 5.34 12.67 -10.78
C VAL A 164 4.02 12.44 -11.51
N TYR A 165 3.69 11.18 -11.77
CA TYR A 165 2.48 10.76 -12.46
C TYR A 165 1.71 9.74 -11.63
N GLY A 166 0.38 9.87 -11.58
CA GLY A 166 -0.52 8.88 -10.99
C GLY A 166 -0.92 7.81 -12.01
N LEU A 167 -1.08 6.58 -11.55
CA LEU A 167 -1.69 5.52 -12.35
C LEU A 167 -3.22 5.61 -12.34
N ASP A 168 -3.82 6.03 -11.25
CA ASP A 168 -5.25 6.29 -11.17
C ASP A 168 -5.55 7.77 -11.45
N ASN A 169 -6.69 8.03 -12.04
CA ASN A 169 -7.23 9.38 -12.17
C ASN A 169 -8.05 9.75 -10.92
N LEU A 170 -8.41 11.03 -10.81
CA LEU A 170 -9.17 11.55 -9.67
C LEU A 170 -10.50 10.82 -9.46
N GLY A 171 -11.25 10.53 -10.55
CA GLY A 171 -12.52 9.82 -10.47
C GLY A 171 -12.39 8.39 -9.94
N GLU A 172 -11.38 7.66 -10.41
CA GLU A 172 -11.07 6.31 -9.92
C GLU A 172 -10.68 6.33 -8.45
N THR A 173 -9.87 7.31 -8.04
CA THR A 173 -9.48 7.48 -6.64
C THR A 173 -10.69 7.79 -5.76
N MET A 174 -11.57 8.71 -6.18
CA MET A 174 -12.80 9.00 -5.44
C MET A 174 -13.68 7.76 -5.29
N TYR A 175 -13.84 7.00 -6.38
CA TYR A 175 -14.61 5.76 -6.35
C TYR A 175 -14.03 4.76 -5.35
N ILE A 176 -12.70 4.53 -5.39
CA ILE A 176 -12.03 3.57 -4.48
C ILE A 176 -12.15 4.00 -3.02
N LEU A 177 -11.98 5.27 -2.73
CA LEU A 177 -11.98 5.79 -1.36
C LEU A 177 -13.38 5.90 -0.75
N PHE A 178 -14.39 6.25 -1.57
CA PHE A 178 -15.66 6.73 -1.02
C PHE A 178 -16.91 6.00 -1.52
N ASP A 179 -16.86 5.40 -2.69
CA ASP A 179 -18.05 4.91 -3.37
C ASP A 179 -17.97 3.44 -3.82
N ARG A 180 -16.85 2.76 -3.54
CA ARG A 180 -16.65 1.36 -3.89
C ARG A 180 -17.65 0.45 -3.19
N GLU A 181 -17.83 0.66 -1.90
CA GLU A 181 -18.76 -0.11 -1.09
C GLU A 181 -20.11 0.59 -0.97
N PRO A 182 -21.24 -0.15 -1.06
CA PRO A 182 -22.54 0.38 -0.75
C PRO A 182 -22.57 1.03 0.64
N PHE A 183 -23.37 2.06 0.79
CA PHE A 183 -23.36 2.91 1.98
C PHE A 183 -23.61 2.13 3.29
N HIS A 184 -24.50 1.15 3.29
CA HIS A 184 -24.78 0.32 4.49
C HIS A 184 -23.54 -0.50 4.89
N PHE A 185 -22.78 -1.04 3.93
CA PHE A 185 -21.52 -1.74 4.23
C PHE A 185 -20.46 -0.80 4.80
N GLN A 186 -20.39 0.44 4.30
CA GLN A 186 -19.50 1.43 4.90
C GLN A 186 -19.85 1.70 6.37
N CYS A 187 -21.15 1.74 6.70
CA CYS A 187 -21.61 1.89 8.08
C CYS A 187 -21.24 0.68 8.95
N GLU A 188 -21.41 -0.54 8.42
CA GLU A 188 -21.02 -1.78 9.10
C GLU A 188 -19.51 -1.86 9.35
N GLU A 189 -18.70 -1.46 8.38
CA GLU A 189 -17.25 -1.43 8.52
C GLU A 189 -16.78 -0.42 9.59
N LEU A 190 -17.38 0.78 9.61
CA LEU A 190 -17.08 1.76 10.67
C LEU A 190 -17.40 1.20 12.04
N LYS A 191 -18.56 0.57 12.19
CA LYS A 191 -18.96 -0.07 13.45
C LYS A 191 -17.99 -1.18 13.84
N LYS A 192 -17.64 -2.07 12.91
CA LYS A 192 -16.78 -3.22 13.13
C LYS A 192 -15.37 -2.82 13.61
N ILE A 193 -14.76 -1.80 13.01
CA ILE A 193 -13.43 -1.33 13.43
C ILE A 193 -13.49 -0.70 14.83
N ILE A 194 -14.58 -0.06 15.18
CA ILE A 194 -14.81 0.53 16.50
C ILE A 194 -15.07 -0.54 17.57
N ASP A 195 -15.83 -1.57 17.23
CA ASP A 195 -16.13 -2.68 18.15
C ASP A 195 -14.89 -3.55 18.46
N SER A 196 -13.92 -3.61 17.56
CA SER A 196 -12.75 -4.48 17.69
C SER A 196 -11.48 -3.84 17.12
N PRO A 197 -11.00 -2.70 17.65
CA PRO A 197 -9.87 -1.97 17.12
C PRO A 197 -8.54 -2.77 17.19
N GLU A 198 -8.42 -3.65 18.18
CA GLU A 198 -7.25 -4.53 18.33
C GLU A 198 -7.10 -5.54 17.20
N ASN A 199 -8.20 -5.96 16.59
CA ASN A 199 -8.17 -6.86 15.42
C ASN A 199 -7.55 -6.15 14.21
N GLU A 200 -7.93 -4.90 13.97
CA GLU A 200 -7.36 -4.06 12.92
C GLU A 200 -5.85 -3.86 13.12
N VAL A 201 -5.45 -3.44 14.31
CA VAL A 201 -4.04 -3.24 14.67
C VAL A 201 -3.23 -4.53 14.50
N ARG A 202 -3.79 -5.68 14.88
CA ARG A 202 -3.13 -6.97 14.73
C ARG A 202 -2.94 -7.34 13.26
N GLN A 203 -3.95 -7.14 12.41
CA GLN A 203 -3.85 -7.40 10.98
C GLN A 203 -2.80 -6.53 10.31
N GLU A 204 -2.82 -5.24 10.57
CA GLU A 204 -1.84 -4.29 10.00
C GLU A 204 -0.42 -4.61 10.46
N ARG A 205 -0.23 -5.05 11.70
CA ARG A 205 1.08 -5.51 12.19
C ARG A 205 1.57 -6.74 11.44
N ILE A 206 0.70 -7.74 11.21
CA ILE A 206 1.04 -8.95 10.46
C ILE A 206 1.44 -8.60 9.03
N LEU A 207 0.66 -7.76 8.35
CA LEU A 207 0.94 -7.32 6.97
C LEU A 207 2.26 -6.53 6.89
N THR A 208 2.51 -5.66 7.86
CA THR A 208 3.76 -4.90 7.94
C THR A 208 4.98 -5.81 8.13
N GLU A 209 4.88 -6.84 8.96
CA GLU A 209 5.96 -7.82 9.12
C GLU A 209 6.15 -8.66 7.85
N MET A 210 5.08 -9.11 7.19
CA MET A 210 5.18 -9.80 5.89
C MET A 210 5.91 -8.92 4.86
N TYR A 211 5.58 -7.62 4.80
CA TYR A 211 6.28 -6.66 3.95
C TYR A 211 7.77 -6.56 4.28
N ARG A 212 8.13 -6.40 5.54
CA ARG A 212 9.53 -6.31 6.00
C ARG A 212 10.36 -7.53 5.62
N TRP A 213 9.71 -8.70 5.54
CA TRP A 213 10.30 -9.95 5.09
C TRP A 213 10.20 -10.18 3.58
N GLY A 214 9.60 -9.27 2.81
CA GLY A 214 9.42 -9.40 1.37
C GLY A 214 8.44 -10.47 0.94
N ARG A 215 7.53 -10.88 1.82
CA ARG A 215 6.52 -11.93 1.61
C ARG A 215 5.27 -11.37 0.92
N LEU A 216 5.45 -10.73 -0.23
CA LEU A 216 4.36 -9.99 -0.88
C LEU A 216 3.22 -10.90 -1.38
N SER A 217 3.53 -12.11 -1.84
CA SER A 217 2.49 -13.06 -2.24
C SER A 217 1.63 -13.50 -1.06
N ASP A 218 2.25 -13.67 0.12
CA ASP A 218 1.53 -14.03 1.33
C ASP A 218 0.65 -12.85 1.80
N MET A 219 1.15 -11.61 1.71
CA MET A 219 0.33 -10.41 1.97
C MET A 219 -0.92 -10.40 1.11
N THR A 220 -0.74 -10.54 -0.20
CA THR A 220 -1.86 -10.56 -1.15
C THR A 220 -2.82 -11.70 -0.84
N TYR A 221 -2.33 -12.90 -0.57
CA TYR A 221 -3.16 -14.04 -0.19
C TYR A 221 -3.93 -13.76 1.11
N THR A 222 -3.25 -13.24 2.13
CA THR A 222 -3.88 -12.92 3.43
C THR A 222 -5.01 -11.91 3.26
N ILE A 223 -4.81 -10.88 2.43
CA ILE A 223 -5.82 -9.84 2.21
C ILE A 223 -6.99 -10.37 1.37
N LEU A 224 -6.72 -11.16 0.34
CA LEU A 224 -7.73 -11.61 -0.61
C LEU A 224 -8.41 -12.94 -0.22
N SER A 225 -8.01 -13.57 0.88
CA SER A 225 -8.59 -14.84 1.33
C SER A 225 -9.90 -14.60 2.10
N PRO A 226 -11.01 -15.23 1.67
CA PRO A 226 -12.30 -15.14 2.37
C PRO A 226 -12.25 -15.65 3.82
N ASP A 227 -11.34 -16.60 4.10
CA ASP A 227 -11.28 -17.30 5.40
C ASP A 227 -10.56 -16.52 6.50
N ASN A 228 -9.94 -15.39 6.17
CA ASN A 228 -9.04 -14.69 7.09
C ASN A 228 -9.70 -13.55 7.87
N HIS A 229 -11.01 -13.52 8.04
CA HIS A 229 -11.69 -12.40 8.71
C HIS A 229 -11.26 -11.02 8.16
N SER A 230 -10.66 -11.01 6.95
CA SER A 230 -10.29 -9.78 6.29
C SER A 230 -11.56 -8.99 6.03
N THR A 231 -11.50 -7.71 6.23
CA THR A 231 -12.59 -6.78 5.93
C THR A 231 -12.85 -6.66 4.43
N LEU A 232 -12.07 -7.37 3.59
CA LEU A 232 -12.19 -7.30 2.14
C LEU A 232 -13.34 -8.17 1.65
N SER A 233 -14.26 -7.51 0.97
CA SER A 233 -15.40 -8.13 0.30
C SER A 233 -14.99 -8.76 -1.04
N PHE A 234 -15.92 -9.49 -1.69
CA PHE A 234 -15.73 -9.95 -3.07
C PHE A 234 -15.50 -8.78 -4.05
N SER A 235 -16.09 -7.61 -3.76
CA SER A 235 -15.87 -6.38 -4.52
C SER A 235 -14.41 -5.91 -4.46
N ASP A 236 -13.76 -6.06 -3.32
CA ASP A 236 -12.34 -5.73 -3.14
C ASP A 236 -11.44 -6.56 -4.05
N TYR A 237 -11.69 -7.86 -4.15
CA TYR A 237 -10.93 -8.73 -5.04
C TYR A 237 -11.09 -8.33 -6.51
N GLN A 238 -12.32 -7.99 -6.93
CA GLN A 238 -12.56 -7.53 -8.29
C GLN A 238 -11.86 -6.20 -8.57
N VAL A 239 -11.98 -5.23 -7.65
CA VAL A 239 -11.29 -3.93 -7.77
C VAL A 239 -9.78 -4.13 -7.84
N TYR A 240 -9.22 -5.00 -7.01
CA TYR A 240 -7.80 -5.35 -7.05
C TYR A 240 -7.37 -5.86 -8.43
N CYS A 241 -8.08 -6.85 -8.97
CA CYS A 241 -7.76 -7.42 -10.29
C CYS A 241 -7.94 -6.42 -11.43
N GLN A 242 -9.02 -5.64 -11.42
CA GLN A 242 -9.30 -4.62 -12.44
C GLN A 242 -8.25 -3.51 -12.41
N ARG A 243 -7.89 -3.03 -11.22
CA ARG A 243 -6.88 -1.98 -11.02
C ARG A 243 -5.53 -2.41 -11.58
N ASN A 244 -5.07 -3.62 -11.27
CA ASN A 244 -3.83 -4.17 -11.82
C ASN A 244 -3.85 -4.26 -13.35
N ASN A 245 -4.97 -4.68 -13.96
CA ASN A 245 -5.11 -4.74 -15.40
C ASN A 245 -5.06 -3.36 -16.07
N VAL A 246 -5.68 -2.36 -15.46
CA VAL A 246 -5.64 -0.96 -15.92
C VAL A 246 -4.23 -0.40 -15.78
N TRP A 247 -3.59 -0.64 -14.64
CA TRP A 247 -2.23 -0.16 -14.37
C TRP A 247 -1.20 -0.73 -15.35
N VAL A 248 -1.28 -2.02 -15.70
CA VAL A 248 -0.40 -2.60 -16.73
C VAL A 248 -0.52 -1.85 -18.04
N LYS A 249 -1.75 -1.56 -18.49
CA LYS A 249 -1.98 -0.82 -19.75
C LYS A 249 -1.40 0.60 -19.68
N ARG A 250 -1.61 1.30 -18.56
CA ARG A 250 -1.08 2.67 -18.36
C ARG A 250 0.44 2.70 -18.25
N LEU A 251 1.02 1.73 -17.55
CA LEU A 251 2.47 1.59 -17.44
C LEU A 251 3.17 1.39 -18.78
N GLN A 252 2.52 0.77 -19.78
CA GLN A 252 3.14 0.55 -21.09
C GLN A 252 3.67 1.83 -21.72
N SER A 253 2.93 2.95 -21.64
CA SER A 253 3.36 4.23 -22.19
C SER A 253 4.62 4.76 -21.49
N TYR A 254 4.67 4.67 -20.16
CA TYR A 254 5.82 5.12 -19.36
C TYR A 254 7.03 4.20 -19.53
N LEU A 255 6.80 2.88 -19.63
CA LEU A 255 7.84 1.87 -19.76
C LEU A 255 8.49 1.87 -21.16
N LYS A 256 7.77 2.30 -22.20
CA LYS A 256 8.31 2.39 -23.56
C LYS A 256 9.60 3.21 -23.61
N ASP A 257 9.61 4.39 -22.99
CA ASP A 257 10.81 5.23 -22.90
C ASP A 257 11.74 4.77 -21.78
N GLY A 258 11.23 4.04 -20.79
CA GLY A 258 11.96 3.59 -19.62
C GLY A 258 12.28 4.71 -18.63
N ARG A 259 13.25 4.45 -17.73
CA ARG A 259 13.69 5.38 -16.68
C ARG A 259 12.60 5.87 -15.73
N ALA A 260 11.57 5.05 -15.51
CA ALA A 260 10.53 5.31 -14.50
C ALA A 260 10.90 4.64 -13.18
N PHE A 261 10.77 5.38 -12.08
CA PHE A 261 10.76 4.82 -10.74
C PHE A 261 9.32 4.73 -10.27
N ILE A 262 8.83 3.53 -10.04
CA ILE A 262 7.42 3.22 -9.78
C ILE A 262 7.30 2.83 -8.32
N THR A 263 6.45 3.51 -7.56
CA THR A 263 6.17 3.25 -6.14
C THR A 263 4.71 2.87 -5.98
N LEU A 264 4.44 1.64 -5.58
CA LEU A 264 3.08 1.13 -5.42
C LEU A 264 2.97 0.31 -4.13
N ASN A 265 1.81 0.35 -3.51
CA ASN A 265 1.56 -0.42 -2.31
C ASN A 265 1.78 -1.92 -2.57
N ALA A 266 2.49 -2.55 -1.66
CA ALA A 266 2.92 -3.94 -1.72
C ALA A 266 1.79 -4.93 -1.96
N ILE A 267 0.59 -4.61 -1.47
CA ILE A 267 -0.60 -5.46 -1.60
C ILE A 267 -0.98 -5.75 -3.05
N TYR A 268 -0.67 -4.83 -4.00
CA TYR A 268 -1.00 -4.98 -5.41
C TYR A 268 0.03 -5.78 -6.21
N LEU A 269 1.19 -6.08 -5.64
CA LEU A 269 2.33 -6.57 -6.43
C LEU A 269 2.47 -8.08 -6.44
N GLY A 270 2.10 -8.74 -5.33
CA GLY A 270 2.33 -10.18 -5.12
C GLY A 270 1.26 -11.08 -5.75
N GLY A 271 1.55 -12.41 -5.78
CA GLY A 271 0.61 -13.42 -6.22
C GLY A 271 0.41 -13.50 -7.75
N ASP A 272 -0.41 -14.47 -8.18
CA ASP A 272 -0.65 -14.73 -9.61
C ASP A 272 -1.44 -13.64 -10.32
N LYS A 273 -2.28 -12.93 -9.58
CA LYS A 273 -3.07 -11.77 -10.04
C LYS A 273 -2.41 -10.43 -9.74
N GLY A 274 -1.22 -10.45 -9.12
CA GLY A 274 -0.48 -9.24 -8.80
C GLY A 274 0.15 -8.59 -10.03
N LEU A 275 0.49 -7.30 -9.88
CA LEU A 275 1.05 -6.48 -10.96
C LEU A 275 2.34 -7.06 -11.55
N ILE A 276 3.20 -7.66 -10.70
CA ILE A 276 4.45 -8.29 -11.17
C ILE A 276 4.15 -9.43 -12.16
N SER A 277 3.17 -10.28 -11.84
CA SER A 277 2.72 -11.36 -12.72
C SER A 277 2.12 -10.81 -14.00
N ALA A 278 1.25 -9.80 -13.90
CA ALA A 278 0.59 -9.18 -15.05
C ALA A 278 1.59 -8.49 -16.00
N LEU A 279 2.63 -7.82 -15.47
CA LEU A 279 3.71 -7.27 -16.30
C LEU A 279 4.51 -8.36 -17.03
N ARG A 280 4.81 -9.47 -16.37
CA ARG A 280 5.50 -10.62 -17.00
C ARG A 280 4.65 -11.24 -18.12
N GLN A 281 3.36 -11.41 -17.90
CA GLN A 281 2.41 -11.89 -18.91
C GLN A 281 2.31 -10.93 -20.10
N SER A 282 2.51 -9.64 -19.88
CA SER A 282 2.57 -8.61 -20.92
C SER A 282 3.93 -8.52 -21.64
N GLY A 283 4.83 -9.48 -21.41
CA GLY A 283 6.13 -9.59 -22.10
C GLY A 283 7.28 -8.82 -21.47
N TYR A 284 7.08 -8.18 -20.32
CA TYR A 284 8.18 -7.53 -19.61
C TYR A 284 9.00 -8.55 -18.80
N ARG A 285 10.30 -8.30 -18.72
CA ARG A 285 11.20 -9.00 -17.82
C ARG A 285 11.25 -8.25 -16.49
N VAL A 286 10.66 -8.83 -15.45
CA VAL A 286 10.63 -8.26 -14.10
C VAL A 286 11.50 -9.13 -13.18
N ARG A 287 12.64 -8.58 -12.72
CA ARG A 287 13.64 -9.27 -11.89
C ARG A 287 13.88 -8.51 -10.59
N SER A 288 14.02 -9.23 -9.47
CA SER A 288 14.38 -8.56 -8.22
C SER A 288 15.78 -7.96 -8.28
N VAL A 289 15.95 -6.81 -7.63
CA VAL A 289 17.24 -6.12 -7.50
C VAL A 289 17.91 -6.62 -6.22
N ASN A 290 18.91 -7.51 -6.36
CA ASN A 290 19.66 -8.09 -5.25
C ASN A 290 21.05 -7.46 -5.12
N LYS A 291 21.72 -7.61 -3.96
CA LYS A 291 23.11 -7.18 -3.74
C LYS A 291 24.10 -7.74 -4.76
N ARG A 292 23.84 -8.94 -5.31
CA ARG A 292 24.72 -9.62 -6.27
C ARG A 292 24.76 -9.01 -7.68
N ASN A 293 23.84 -8.11 -8.02
CA ASN A 293 23.84 -7.42 -9.33
C ASN A 293 24.82 -6.22 -9.37
N ASN A 294 25.94 -6.28 -8.65
CA ASN A 294 27.00 -5.27 -8.72
C ASN A 294 27.74 -5.22 -10.06
N HIS A 295 27.42 -6.09 -11.02
CA HIS A 295 27.88 -5.97 -12.41
C HIS A 295 26.97 -5.05 -13.24
N LEU A 296 26.54 -3.94 -12.65
CA LEU A 296 26.07 -2.80 -13.42
C LEU A 296 27.31 -1.99 -13.80
N THR A 297 28.12 -2.60 -14.70
CA THR A 297 29.22 -1.93 -15.41
C THR A 297 28.77 -0.62 -16.02
N LYS A 298 29.66 0.30 -15.95
CA LYS A 298 29.85 1.67 -16.43
C LYS A 298 28.93 2.11 -17.56
#